data_ecf3e18f0b524c6c7d0a3f8f074ebe47
#
_entry.id   ecf3e18f0b524c6c7d0a3f8f074ebe47
#
_cell.length_a   1.000
_cell.length_b   1.000
_cell.length_c   1.000
_cell.angle_alpha   90.00
_cell.angle_beta   90.00
_cell.angle_gamma   90.00
#
_symmetry.space_group_name_H-M   'P 1'
#
loop_
_entity.id
_entity.type
_entity.pdbx_description
1 polymer ?
#
loop_
_entity_poly.entity_id
_entity_poly.type
_entity_poly.pdbx_seq_one_letter_code
_entity_poly.pdbx_strand_id
1 'polypeptide(L)'
;MGKKSAKAKASGKEKLFGADGFEQYYGELYGERWQALKESFAGEGSAVEYHVTGAEKSYFLDSASVLAALCLPLEDATDLLDLCAAPGGKTLVLASRMSADATLSSNERSPERKHRLAVVVETCLPPSISERVKTSCSDGATWCTRQTECFDRILLDAPCSSERHVIADPKYLNSWSPSRIKTVTTEQWALLSSAYRLLRPEGILLYSTCALCPEENDGMIERLYKKFNKDGSSFTMLEPAPDLAQVSAFAPALSLPGFEKTQYGYMIMPDRQNGAGPIYFSIIKKLKAL
;
A
#
# COMPACT_ATOMS: atom_id res chain seq x y z
N MET A 1 61.34 25.72 -9.46
CA MET A 1 60.71 25.01 -8.35
C MET A 1 59.20 25.02 -8.56
N GLY A 2 58.68 23.98 -9.15
CA GLY A 2 57.24 23.86 -9.45
C GLY A 2 56.56 22.97 -8.38
N LYS A 3 55.62 23.54 -7.61
CA LYS A 3 54.77 22.81 -6.69
C LYS A 3 53.68 22.11 -7.49
N LYS A 4 53.74 20.76 -7.61
CA LYS A 4 52.62 19.93 -8.04
C LYS A 4 51.60 19.86 -6.90
N SER A 5 50.44 20.49 -7.08
CA SER A 5 49.28 20.31 -6.20
C SER A 5 48.68 18.94 -6.44
N ALA A 6 48.68 18.09 -5.44
CA ALA A 6 47.97 16.84 -5.44
C ALA A 6 46.47 17.10 -5.40
N LYS A 7 45.75 16.80 -6.48
CA LYS A 7 44.29 16.73 -6.46
C LYS A 7 43.89 15.51 -5.62
N ALA A 8 43.29 15.77 -4.48
CA ALA A 8 42.60 14.73 -3.70
C ALA A 8 41.52 14.11 -4.61
N LYS A 9 41.62 12.79 -4.85
CA LYS A 9 40.55 12.00 -5.46
C LYS A 9 39.36 12.05 -4.54
N ALA A 10 38.25 12.64 -5.00
CA ALA A 10 36.95 12.47 -4.38
C ALA A 10 36.67 10.95 -4.29
N SER A 11 36.45 10.43 -3.09
CA SER A 11 36.02 9.07 -2.85
C SER A 11 34.68 8.87 -3.56
N GLY A 12 34.69 8.16 -4.68
CA GLY A 12 33.47 7.73 -5.33
C GLY A 12 32.66 6.88 -4.33
N LYS A 13 31.44 7.33 -3.99
CA LYS A 13 30.52 6.47 -3.25
C LYS A 13 30.38 5.18 -4.06
N GLU A 14 30.75 4.06 -3.46
CA GLU A 14 30.52 2.74 -4.04
C GLU A 14 29.04 2.62 -4.40
N LYS A 15 28.77 2.20 -5.63
CA LYS A 15 27.41 2.11 -6.14
C LYS A 15 26.74 0.89 -5.51
N LEU A 16 25.79 1.11 -4.61
CA LEU A 16 25.01 0.03 -3.99
C LEU A 16 24.35 -0.83 -5.08
N PHE A 17 24.63 -2.14 -5.06
CA PHE A 17 24.10 -3.09 -6.04
C PHE A 17 24.06 -4.51 -5.49
N GLY A 18 23.06 -5.30 -5.92
CA GLY A 18 22.90 -6.69 -5.55
C GLY A 18 22.63 -6.92 -4.06
N ALA A 19 22.92 -8.12 -3.59
CA ALA A 19 22.69 -8.52 -2.20
C ALA A 19 23.44 -7.63 -1.19
N ASP A 20 24.72 -7.35 -1.45
CA ASP A 20 25.54 -6.51 -0.56
C ASP A 20 25.02 -5.07 -0.50
N GLY A 21 24.63 -4.50 -1.65
CA GLY A 21 24.04 -3.17 -1.69
C GLY A 21 22.68 -3.08 -1.01
N PHE A 22 21.87 -4.13 -1.11
CA PHE A 22 20.58 -4.26 -0.40
C PHE A 22 20.81 -4.33 1.10
N GLU A 23 21.72 -5.19 1.55
CA GLU A 23 22.07 -5.37 2.96
C GLU A 23 22.60 -4.08 3.58
N GLN A 24 23.50 -3.39 2.88
CA GLN A 24 24.01 -2.10 3.33
C GLN A 24 22.90 -1.04 3.44
N TYR A 25 22.07 -0.91 2.41
CA TYR A 25 21.01 0.12 2.37
C TYR A 25 20.02 -0.04 3.53
N TYR A 26 19.46 -1.24 3.72
CA TYR A 26 18.49 -1.49 4.78
C TYR A 26 19.14 -1.62 6.15
N GLY A 27 20.39 -2.07 6.23
CA GLY A 27 21.19 -2.05 7.45
C GLY A 27 21.46 -0.63 7.96
N GLU A 28 21.80 0.31 7.06
CA GLU A 28 21.95 1.73 7.42
C GLU A 28 20.61 2.36 7.86
N LEU A 29 19.48 1.96 7.22
CA LEU A 29 18.17 2.49 7.49
C LEU A 29 17.58 2.02 8.82
N TYR A 30 17.74 0.72 9.14
CA TYR A 30 17.11 0.08 10.30
C TYR A 30 18.07 -0.23 11.45
N GLY A 31 19.38 -0.09 11.22
CA GLY A 31 20.40 -0.35 12.22
C GLY A 31 20.29 -1.76 12.82
N GLU A 32 20.35 -1.85 14.16
CA GLU A 32 20.27 -3.12 14.88
C GLU A 32 18.96 -3.89 14.65
N ARG A 33 17.88 -3.20 14.28
CA ARG A 33 16.58 -3.80 13.99
C ARG A 33 16.56 -4.61 12.68
N TRP A 34 17.49 -4.32 11.75
CA TRP A 34 17.50 -4.94 10.42
C TRP A 34 17.58 -6.46 10.48
N GLN A 35 18.36 -7.02 11.39
CA GLN A 35 18.48 -8.47 11.53
C GLN A 35 17.15 -9.12 11.95
N ALA A 36 16.45 -8.54 12.94
CA ALA A 36 15.15 -9.04 13.39
C ALA A 36 14.08 -8.96 12.28
N LEU A 37 14.11 -7.90 11.46
CA LEU A 37 13.24 -7.77 10.30
C LEU A 37 13.49 -8.87 9.27
N LYS A 38 14.73 -9.16 8.92
CA LYS A 38 15.07 -10.26 7.99
C LYS A 38 14.60 -11.62 8.52
N GLU A 39 14.84 -11.91 9.79
CA GLU A 39 14.40 -13.15 10.41
C GLU A 39 12.88 -13.30 10.37
N SER A 40 12.14 -12.20 10.58
CA SER A 40 10.68 -12.20 10.50
C SER A 40 10.13 -12.48 9.09
N PHE A 41 10.91 -12.20 8.04
CA PHE A 41 10.54 -12.52 6.66
C PHE A 41 10.71 -14.01 6.31
N ALA A 42 11.62 -14.69 7.00
CA ALA A 42 11.88 -16.12 6.79
C ALA A 42 10.85 -17.03 7.46
N GLY A 43 10.06 -16.49 8.39
CA GLY A 43 9.01 -17.24 9.08
C GLY A 43 7.84 -17.62 8.17
N GLU A 44 7.01 -18.56 8.64
CA GLU A 44 5.72 -18.85 8.01
C GLU A 44 4.91 -17.55 7.95
N GLY A 45 4.34 -17.25 6.79
CA GLY A 45 3.59 -16.01 6.58
C GLY A 45 2.37 -15.93 7.51
N SER A 46 1.94 -14.73 7.84
CA SER A 46 0.75 -14.43 8.66
C SER A 46 -0.54 -14.45 7.84
N ALA A 47 -0.63 -15.34 6.85
CA ALA A 47 -1.84 -15.47 6.04
C ALA A 47 -3.01 -15.95 6.91
N VAL A 48 -4.12 -15.22 6.83
CA VAL A 48 -5.38 -15.57 7.49
C VAL A 48 -6.42 -15.92 6.45
N GLU A 49 -7.31 -16.82 6.82
CA GLU A 49 -8.47 -17.16 6.00
C GLU A 49 -9.51 -16.03 6.10
N TYR A 50 -9.88 -15.49 4.96
CA TYR A 50 -10.93 -14.48 4.84
C TYR A 50 -12.11 -15.10 4.10
N HIS A 51 -13.19 -15.38 4.84
CA HIS A 51 -14.41 -15.94 4.29
C HIS A 51 -15.57 -14.92 4.39
N VAL A 52 -16.19 -14.64 3.26
CA VAL A 52 -17.39 -13.82 3.20
C VAL A 52 -18.60 -14.74 3.19
N THR A 53 -19.52 -14.56 4.13
CA THR A 53 -20.72 -15.42 4.26
C THR A 53 -21.49 -15.49 2.94
N GLY A 54 -21.75 -16.70 2.48
CA GLY A 54 -22.41 -16.98 1.20
C GLY A 54 -21.50 -17.00 -0.02
N ALA A 55 -20.20 -16.82 0.14
CA ALA A 55 -19.22 -17.03 -0.92
C ALA A 55 -18.95 -18.53 -1.14
N GLU A 56 -18.54 -18.89 -2.38
CA GLU A 56 -18.17 -20.26 -2.73
C GLU A 56 -16.84 -20.66 -2.09
N LYS A 57 -15.88 -19.74 -2.03
CA LYS A 57 -14.50 -20.00 -1.56
C LYS A 57 -14.04 -18.94 -0.56
N SER A 58 -13.15 -19.36 0.32
CA SER A 58 -12.34 -18.48 1.15
C SER A 58 -11.13 -17.95 0.37
N TYR A 59 -10.60 -16.81 0.81
CA TYR A 59 -9.37 -16.24 0.31
C TYR A 59 -8.33 -16.12 1.44
N PHE A 60 -7.06 -16.40 1.14
CA PHE A 60 -5.98 -16.27 2.12
C PHE A 60 -5.17 -15.02 1.81
N LEU A 61 -5.03 -14.13 2.79
CA LEU A 61 -4.22 -12.93 2.66
C LEU A 61 -3.51 -12.61 3.97
N ASP A 62 -2.44 -11.82 3.86
CA ASP A 62 -1.67 -11.37 5.02
C ASP A 62 -2.56 -10.57 5.97
N SER A 63 -2.49 -10.87 7.29
CA SER A 63 -3.31 -10.24 8.31
C SER A 63 -3.08 -8.72 8.42
N ALA A 64 -1.85 -8.23 8.16
CA ALA A 64 -1.58 -6.80 8.08
C ALA A 64 -2.29 -6.13 6.90
N SER A 65 -2.45 -6.85 5.77
CA SER A 65 -3.23 -6.36 4.62
C SER A 65 -4.72 -6.25 4.95
N VAL A 66 -5.27 -7.20 5.71
CA VAL A 66 -6.65 -7.11 6.24
C VAL A 66 -6.78 -5.88 7.13
N LEU A 67 -5.89 -5.75 8.11
CA LEU A 67 -5.96 -4.66 9.09
C LEU A 67 -5.85 -3.27 8.43
N ALA A 68 -4.93 -3.10 7.48
CA ALA A 68 -4.81 -1.85 6.74
C ALA A 68 -6.10 -1.51 5.98
N ALA A 69 -6.71 -2.49 5.28
CA ALA A 69 -7.96 -2.28 4.55
C ALA A 69 -9.16 -1.99 5.50
N LEU A 70 -9.17 -2.59 6.70
CA LEU A 70 -10.18 -2.29 7.74
C LEU A 70 -10.08 -0.85 8.27
N CYS A 71 -8.91 -0.19 8.16
CA CYS A 71 -8.73 1.20 8.55
C CYS A 71 -9.34 2.21 7.58
N LEU A 72 -9.80 1.81 6.38
CA LEU A 72 -10.57 2.70 5.51
C LEU A 72 -12.03 2.72 5.99
N PRO A 73 -12.52 3.86 6.52
CA PRO A 73 -13.92 3.97 6.93
C PRO A 73 -14.83 3.99 5.69
N LEU A 74 -15.91 3.19 5.69
CA LEU A 74 -16.82 3.05 4.55
C LEU A 74 -18.21 3.62 4.82
N GLU A 75 -18.44 4.21 6.00
CA GLU A 75 -19.72 4.83 6.37
C GLU A 75 -20.08 5.94 5.37
N ASP A 76 -21.34 6.01 4.98
CA ASP A 76 -21.90 7.01 4.06
C ASP A 76 -21.24 7.07 2.67
N ALA A 77 -20.55 6.00 2.25
CA ALA A 77 -19.90 5.91 0.96
C ALA A 77 -20.73 5.09 -0.04
N THR A 78 -20.90 5.61 -1.26
CA THR A 78 -21.62 4.92 -2.34
C THR A 78 -20.72 4.58 -3.52
N ASP A 79 -19.68 5.36 -3.77
CA ASP A 79 -18.74 5.16 -4.88
C ASP A 79 -17.34 4.87 -4.35
N LEU A 80 -16.96 3.59 -4.37
CA LEU A 80 -15.66 3.11 -3.89
C LEU A 80 -14.72 2.78 -5.07
N LEU A 81 -13.43 2.99 -4.85
CA LEU A 81 -12.38 2.61 -5.80
C LEU A 81 -11.26 1.85 -5.09
N ASP A 82 -10.90 0.69 -5.64
CA ASP A 82 -9.63 -0.01 -5.40
C ASP A 82 -8.78 0.14 -6.67
N LEU A 83 -7.79 1.05 -6.63
CA LEU A 83 -7.14 1.53 -7.87
C LEU A 83 -6.07 0.57 -8.40
N CYS A 84 -5.47 -0.27 -7.53
CA CYS A 84 -4.45 -1.28 -7.87
C CYS A 84 -4.84 -2.63 -7.23
N ALA A 85 -6.02 -3.13 -7.58
CA ALA A 85 -6.79 -4.10 -6.83
C ALA A 85 -6.24 -5.54 -6.81
N ALA A 86 -5.48 -5.95 -7.85
CA ALA A 86 -5.08 -7.36 -7.95
C ALA A 86 -4.03 -7.76 -6.91
N PRO A 87 -4.14 -8.96 -6.34
CA PRO A 87 -4.99 -10.08 -6.79
C PRO A 87 -6.43 -10.10 -6.26
N GLY A 88 -6.86 -9.14 -5.39
CA GLY A 88 -8.25 -9.02 -4.95
C GLY A 88 -8.48 -9.11 -3.45
N GLY A 89 -7.47 -9.42 -2.63
CA GLY A 89 -7.65 -9.61 -1.18
C GLY A 89 -8.21 -8.37 -0.48
N LYS A 90 -7.66 -7.18 -0.71
CA LYS A 90 -8.18 -5.93 -0.14
C LYS A 90 -9.53 -5.54 -0.76
N THR A 91 -9.75 -5.85 -2.05
CA THR A 91 -11.07 -5.72 -2.69
C THR A 91 -12.15 -6.48 -1.93
N LEU A 92 -11.88 -7.73 -1.48
CA LEU A 92 -12.83 -8.53 -0.69
C LEU A 92 -13.16 -7.85 0.65
N VAL A 93 -12.14 -7.30 1.33
CA VAL A 93 -12.33 -6.58 2.60
C VAL A 93 -13.21 -5.35 2.42
N LEU A 94 -13.04 -4.59 1.34
CA LEU A 94 -13.90 -3.44 1.03
C LEU A 94 -15.30 -3.88 0.66
N ALA A 95 -15.43 -4.83 -0.28
CA ALA A 95 -16.71 -5.29 -0.80
C ALA A 95 -17.62 -5.89 0.27
N SER A 96 -17.06 -6.65 1.21
CA SER A 96 -17.84 -7.28 2.31
C SER A 96 -18.37 -6.27 3.34
N ARG A 97 -17.82 -5.04 3.35
CA ARG A 97 -18.15 -3.97 4.32
C ARG A 97 -18.93 -2.81 3.70
N MET A 98 -18.98 -2.71 2.39
CA MET A 98 -19.67 -1.61 1.72
C MET A 98 -21.20 -1.70 1.94
N SER A 99 -21.87 -0.57 2.00
CA SER A 99 -23.32 -0.48 2.15
C SER A 99 -24.06 -1.14 0.98
N ALA A 100 -25.35 -1.45 1.14
CA ALA A 100 -26.13 -2.17 0.13
C ALA A 100 -26.33 -1.38 -1.17
N ASP A 101 -26.27 -0.06 -1.11
CA ASP A 101 -26.40 0.88 -2.24
C ASP A 101 -25.04 1.26 -2.83
N ALA A 102 -23.92 0.86 -2.23
CA ALA A 102 -22.60 1.18 -2.71
C ALA A 102 -22.15 0.28 -3.87
N THR A 103 -21.28 0.84 -4.72
CA THR A 103 -20.56 0.14 -5.79
C THR A 103 -19.06 0.27 -5.61
N LEU A 104 -18.31 -0.79 -5.95
CA LEU A 104 -16.86 -0.82 -5.89
C LEU A 104 -16.27 -0.99 -7.30
N SER A 105 -15.51 0.00 -7.75
CA SER A 105 -14.68 -0.11 -8.94
C SER A 105 -13.30 -0.69 -8.54
N SER A 106 -12.92 -1.84 -9.11
CA SER A 106 -11.64 -2.51 -8.81
C SER A 106 -10.81 -2.57 -10.09
N ASN A 107 -9.73 -1.77 -10.13
CA ASN A 107 -8.90 -1.63 -11.31
C ASN A 107 -7.54 -2.33 -11.15
N GLU A 108 -7.04 -2.87 -12.25
CA GLU A 108 -5.69 -3.41 -12.34
C GLU A 108 -5.13 -3.13 -13.74
N ARG A 109 -3.84 -2.76 -13.82
CA ARG A 109 -3.20 -2.44 -15.11
C ARG A 109 -2.84 -3.70 -15.92
N SER A 110 -2.45 -4.78 -15.25
CA SER A 110 -2.05 -6.03 -15.91
C SER A 110 -3.27 -6.89 -16.27
N PRO A 111 -3.45 -7.26 -17.55
CA PRO A 111 -4.55 -8.14 -17.95
C PRO A 111 -4.56 -9.49 -17.22
N GLU A 112 -3.38 -10.09 -17.00
CA GLU A 112 -3.24 -11.37 -16.29
C GLU A 112 -3.66 -11.23 -14.82
N ARG A 113 -3.20 -10.17 -14.14
CA ARG A 113 -3.58 -9.91 -12.75
C ARG A 113 -5.05 -9.53 -12.63
N LYS A 114 -5.60 -8.77 -13.59
CA LYS A 114 -7.03 -8.45 -13.66
C LYS A 114 -7.89 -9.72 -13.80
N HIS A 115 -7.44 -10.70 -14.58
CA HIS A 115 -8.15 -11.98 -14.67
C HIS A 115 -8.21 -12.67 -13.30
N ARG A 116 -7.10 -12.74 -12.56
CA ARG A 116 -7.08 -13.27 -11.18
C ARG A 116 -8.02 -12.50 -10.25
N LEU A 117 -8.02 -11.17 -10.31
CA LEU A 117 -8.94 -10.31 -9.55
C LEU A 117 -10.41 -10.68 -9.86
N ALA A 118 -10.77 -10.85 -11.13
CA ALA A 118 -12.13 -11.21 -11.52
C ALA A 118 -12.56 -12.57 -10.95
N VAL A 119 -11.70 -13.57 -11.01
CA VAL A 119 -11.95 -14.89 -10.42
C VAL A 119 -12.13 -14.81 -8.89
N VAL A 120 -11.31 -14.01 -8.20
CA VAL A 120 -11.43 -13.78 -6.75
C VAL A 120 -12.76 -13.14 -6.41
N VAL A 121 -13.16 -12.09 -7.14
CA VAL A 121 -14.47 -11.42 -6.95
C VAL A 121 -15.63 -12.38 -7.18
N GLU A 122 -15.56 -13.20 -8.22
CA GLU A 122 -16.61 -14.15 -8.57
C GLU A 122 -16.76 -15.29 -7.55
N THR A 123 -15.64 -15.85 -7.07
CA THR A 123 -15.67 -17.07 -6.22
C THR A 123 -15.63 -16.77 -4.71
N CYS A 124 -15.09 -15.63 -4.30
CA CYS A 124 -14.92 -15.30 -2.88
C CYS A 124 -15.91 -14.22 -2.37
N LEU A 125 -16.87 -13.80 -3.21
CA LEU A 125 -18.00 -12.97 -2.79
C LEU A 125 -19.32 -13.65 -3.17
N PRO A 126 -20.38 -13.50 -2.36
CA PRO A 126 -21.73 -13.93 -2.76
C PRO A 126 -22.26 -13.06 -3.91
N PRO A 127 -23.16 -13.57 -4.76
CA PRO A 127 -23.71 -12.82 -5.92
C PRO A 127 -24.25 -11.45 -5.56
N SER A 128 -24.94 -11.32 -4.43
CA SER A 128 -25.48 -10.05 -3.95
C SER A 128 -24.45 -8.95 -3.68
N ILE A 129 -23.18 -9.32 -3.52
CA ILE A 129 -22.05 -8.40 -3.36
C ILE A 129 -21.25 -8.29 -4.65
N SER A 130 -20.91 -9.44 -5.28
CA SER A 130 -20.05 -9.45 -6.49
C SER A 130 -20.65 -8.68 -7.66
N GLU A 131 -21.98 -8.66 -7.84
CA GLU A 131 -22.69 -7.88 -8.86
C GLU A 131 -22.45 -6.37 -8.75
N ARG A 132 -22.09 -5.88 -7.54
CA ARG A 132 -21.78 -4.47 -7.27
C ARG A 132 -20.28 -4.16 -7.34
N VAL A 133 -19.43 -5.16 -7.65
CA VAL A 133 -17.98 -5.00 -7.85
C VAL A 133 -17.66 -5.02 -9.34
N LYS A 134 -17.19 -3.90 -9.87
CA LYS A 134 -16.85 -3.74 -11.30
C LYS A 134 -15.34 -3.84 -11.49
N THR A 135 -14.87 -4.92 -12.13
CA THR A 135 -13.44 -5.07 -12.43
C THR A 135 -13.06 -4.41 -13.75
N SER A 136 -11.97 -3.65 -13.79
CA SER A 136 -11.47 -2.97 -15.00
C SER A 136 -9.97 -3.25 -15.22
N CYS A 137 -9.52 -3.05 -16.47
CA CYS A 137 -8.10 -3.20 -16.84
C CYS A 137 -7.63 -1.93 -17.52
N SER A 138 -6.95 -1.05 -16.77
CA SER A 138 -6.43 0.19 -17.31
C SER A 138 -5.35 0.80 -16.42
N ASP A 139 -4.59 1.78 -16.97
CA ASP A 139 -3.61 2.53 -16.20
C ASP A 139 -4.30 3.55 -15.28
N GLY A 140 -4.33 3.25 -13.96
CA GLY A 140 -4.93 4.09 -12.94
C GLY A 140 -4.30 5.48 -12.82
N ALA A 141 -3.04 5.65 -13.21
CA ALA A 141 -2.37 6.94 -13.21
C ALA A 141 -3.00 7.96 -14.17
N THR A 142 -3.72 7.49 -15.20
CA THR A 142 -4.35 8.34 -16.22
C THR A 142 -5.83 8.60 -15.97
N TRP A 143 -6.46 7.98 -14.99
CA TRP A 143 -7.91 8.13 -14.75
C TRP A 143 -8.32 9.57 -14.49
N CYS A 144 -7.52 10.31 -13.73
CA CYS A 144 -7.79 11.71 -13.40
C CYS A 144 -7.77 12.66 -14.61
N THR A 145 -7.35 12.19 -15.78
CA THR A 145 -7.42 12.98 -17.03
C THR A 145 -8.79 12.94 -17.70
N ARG A 146 -9.62 11.96 -17.32
CA ARG A 146 -10.95 11.74 -17.88
C ARG A 146 -12.07 12.15 -16.94
N GLN A 147 -11.84 12.06 -15.64
CA GLN A 147 -12.81 12.37 -14.59
C GLN A 147 -12.09 12.80 -13.30
N THR A 148 -12.74 13.59 -12.48
CA THR A 148 -12.26 14.03 -11.17
C THR A 148 -13.42 14.00 -10.17
N GLU A 149 -13.08 13.91 -8.88
CA GLU A 149 -14.06 14.04 -7.78
C GLU A 149 -15.28 13.11 -7.91
N CYS A 150 -15.03 11.84 -8.25
CA CYS A 150 -16.09 10.87 -8.54
C CYS A 150 -16.16 9.70 -7.54
N PHE A 151 -15.25 9.61 -6.57
CA PHE A 151 -15.25 8.56 -5.56
C PHE A 151 -15.26 9.13 -4.14
N ASP A 152 -16.04 8.49 -3.27
CA ASP A 152 -16.12 8.83 -1.84
C ASP A 152 -14.98 8.21 -1.04
N ARG A 153 -14.60 6.97 -1.43
CA ARG A 153 -13.52 6.21 -0.79
C ARG A 153 -12.60 5.63 -1.84
N ILE A 154 -11.32 5.78 -1.62
CA ILE A 154 -10.30 5.21 -2.50
C ILE A 154 -9.32 4.43 -1.65
N LEU A 155 -9.09 3.17 -2.03
CA LEU A 155 -7.93 2.40 -1.63
C LEU A 155 -6.90 2.45 -2.76
N LEU A 156 -5.69 2.88 -2.44
CA LEU A 156 -4.52 2.79 -3.31
C LEU A 156 -3.45 1.93 -2.63
N ASP A 157 -3.54 0.62 -2.82
CA ASP A 157 -2.47 -0.31 -2.46
C ASP A 157 -1.44 -0.30 -3.60
N ALA A 158 -0.47 0.61 -3.49
CA ALA A 158 0.39 0.98 -4.60
C ALA A 158 1.43 -0.11 -4.91
N PRO A 159 1.76 -0.35 -6.19
CA PRO A 159 2.92 -1.18 -6.55
C PRO A 159 4.16 -0.66 -5.81
N CYS A 160 4.96 -1.56 -5.24
CA CYS A 160 6.09 -1.18 -4.38
C CYS A 160 7.31 -2.08 -4.59
N SER A 161 8.44 -1.75 -3.95
CA SER A 161 9.67 -2.53 -4.02
C SER A 161 9.52 -3.94 -3.45
N SER A 162 8.69 -4.10 -2.42
CA SER A 162 8.36 -5.38 -1.78
C SER A 162 9.60 -6.15 -1.31
N GLU A 163 10.26 -5.67 -0.24
CA GLU A 163 11.52 -6.21 0.27
C GLU A 163 11.42 -7.67 0.66
N ARG A 164 10.29 -8.10 1.24
CA ARG A 164 10.02 -9.52 1.53
C ARG A 164 10.16 -10.38 0.27
N HIS A 165 9.61 -9.93 -0.86
CA HIS A 165 9.70 -10.65 -2.12
C HIS A 165 11.13 -10.62 -2.69
N VAL A 166 11.82 -9.48 -2.56
CA VAL A 166 13.22 -9.34 -3.01
C VAL A 166 14.14 -10.29 -2.24
N ILE A 167 13.98 -10.40 -0.92
CA ILE A 167 14.77 -11.31 -0.08
C ILE A 167 14.48 -12.78 -0.42
N ALA A 168 13.23 -13.12 -0.68
CA ALA A 168 12.81 -14.49 -0.96
C ALA A 168 13.29 -15.03 -2.32
N ASP A 169 13.62 -14.16 -3.29
CA ASP A 169 14.06 -14.58 -4.62
C ASP A 169 15.47 -14.05 -4.94
N PRO A 170 16.49 -14.93 -5.01
CA PRO A 170 17.86 -14.56 -5.33
C PRO A 170 18.01 -13.77 -6.63
N LYS A 171 17.14 -13.97 -7.62
CA LYS A 171 17.17 -13.23 -8.89
C LYS A 171 16.90 -11.74 -8.66
N TYR A 172 15.89 -11.40 -7.85
CA TYR A 172 15.58 -10.01 -7.52
C TYR A 172 16.63 -9.40 -6.60
N LEU A 173 17.09 -10.15 -5.61
CA LEU A 173 18.11 -9.69 -4.67
C LEU A 173 19.43 -9.38 -5.37
N ASN A 174 19.91 -10.26 -6.26
CA ASN A 174 21.17 -10.06 -7.00
C ASN A 174 21.11 -8.92 -8.03
N SER A 175 19.91 -8.52 -8.46
CA SER A 175 19.71 -7.42 -9.40
C SER A 175 19.26 -6.12 -8.73
N TRP A 176 19.16 -6.10 -7.41
CA TRP A 176 18.67 -4.94 -6.66
C TRP A 176 19.59 -3.72 -6.79
N SER A 177 19.00 -2.55 -6.82
CA SER A 177 19.70 -1.27 -6.74
C SER A 177 18.78 -0.15 -6.31
N PRO A 178 19.27 0.96 -5.74
CA PRO A 178 18.45 2.12 -5.37
C PRO A 178 17.69 2.78 -6.53
N SER A 179 18.15 2.54 -7.78
CA SER A 179 17.43 3.04 -8.96
C SER A 179 16.04 2.43 -9.11
N ARG A 180 15.82 1.21 -8.59
CA ARG A 180 14.49 0.58 -8.53
C ARG A 180 13.52 1.40 -7.69
N ILE A 181 13.95 1.87 -6.50
CA ILE A 181 13.17 2.72 -5.61
C ILE A 181 12.71 3.99 -6.36
N LYS A 182 13.64 4.64 -7.07
CA LYS A 182 13.33 5.84 -7.87
C LYS A 182 12.29 5.58 -8.97
N THR A 183 12.35 4.43 -9.62
CA THR A 183 11.38 4.03 -10.66
C THR A 183 10.00 3.82 -10.04
N VAL A 184 9.95 3.04 -8.96
CA VAL A 184 8.69 2.72 -8.26
C VAL A 184 8.04 3.98 -7.67
N THR A 185 8.81 4.85 -7.01
CA THR A 185 8.28 6.11 -6.45
C THR A 185 7.75 7.07 -7.52
N THR A 186 8.27 6.99 -8.75
CA THR A 186 7.72 7.76 -9.89
C THR A 186 6.34 7.24 -10.29
N GLU A 187 6.16 5.93 -10.35
CA GLU A 187 4.87 5.29 -10.63
C GLU A 187 3.87 5.53 -9.50
N GLN A 188 4.28 5.32 -8.25
CA GLN A 188 3.46 5.58 -7.07
C GLN A 188 2.96 7.02 -7.01
N TRP A 189 3.83 7.98 -7.37
CA TRP A 189 3.42 9.39 -7.41
C TRP A 189 2.35 9.65 -8.47
N ALA A 190 2.46 9.06 -9.65
CA ALA A 190 1.46 9.22 -10.70
C ALA A 190 0.10 8.65 -10.24
N LEU A 191 0.10 7.46 -9.62
CA LEU A 191 -1.10 6.83 -9.07
C LEU A 191 -1.69 7.64 -7.90
N LEU A 192 -0.88 8.08 -6.94
CA LEU A 192 -1.33 8.85 -5.78
C LEU A 192 -1.92 10.21 -6.21
N SER A 193 -1.27 10.90 -7.16
CA SER A 193 -1.81 12.14 -7.73
C SER A 193 -3.14 11.93 -8.45
N SER A 194 -3.28 10.81 -9.17
CA SER A 194 -4.53 10.44 -9.84
C SER A 194 -5.62 10.15 -8.80
N ALA A 195 -5.34 9.30 -7.81
CA ALA A 195 -6.27 8.95 -6.74
C ALA A 195 -6.77 10.19 -5.98
N TYR A 196 -5.87 11.11 -5.61
CA TYR A 196 -6.27 12.34 -4.92
C TYR A 196 -7.19 13.24 -5.75
N ARG A 197 -7.01 13.32 -7.06
CA ARG A 197 -7.88 14.09 -7.96
C ARG A 197 -9.22 13.41 -8.20
N LEU A 198 -9.26 12.09 -8.17
CA LEU A 198 -10.49 11.29 -8.30
C LEU A 198 -11.35 11.35 -7.03
N LEU A 199 -10.74 11.68 -5.89
CA LEU A 199 -11.40 11.76 -4.60
C LEU A 199 -12.29 13.00 -4.52
N ARG A 200 -13.56 12.81 -4.13
CA ARG A 200 -14.51 13.91 -3.85
C ARG A 200 -14.04 14.75 -2.65
N PRO A 201 -14.47 16.03 -2.55
CA PRO A 201 -14.43 16.74 -1.28
C PRO A 201 -15.11 15.92 -0.17
N GLU A 202 -14.57 15.93 1.04
CA GLU A 202 -14.95 15.08 2.19
C GLU A 202 -14.69 13.59 2.00
N GLY A 203 -14.21 13.15 0.85
CA GLY A 203 -13.82 11.78 0.57
C GLY A 203 -12.54 11.37 1.33
N ILE A 204 -12.34 10.06 1.45
CA ILE A 204 -11.19 9.49 2.17
C ILE A 204 -10.39 8.57 1.24
N LEU A 205 -9.09 8.80 1.19
CA LEU A 205 -8.09 8.00 0.47
C LEU A 205 -7.22 7.27 1.49
N LEU A 206 -7.13 5.96 1.38
CA LEU A 206 -6.11 5.18 2.06
C LEU A 206 -5.02 4.81 1.03
N TYR A 207 -3.82 5.34 1.24
CA TYR A 207 -2.60 4.96 0.53
C TYR A 207 -1.88 3.88 1.30
N SER A 208 -1.47 2.80 0.66
CA SER A 208 -0.68 1.74 1.29
C SER A 208 0.39 1.16 0.37
N THR A 209 1.44 0.62 0.97
CA THR A 209 2.49 -0.17 0.32
C THR A 209 2.92 -1.32 1.23
N CYS A 210 3.54 -2.35 0.66
CA CYS A 210 4.25 -3.37 1.44
C CYS A 210 5.78 -3.11 1.49
N ALA A 211 6.22 -1.87 1.32
CA ALA A 211 7.62 -1.48 1.31
C ALA A 211 8.12 -1.06 2.70
N LEU A 212 9.38 -1.40 2.98
CA LEU A 212 10.14 -0.85 4.11
C LEU A 212 10.74 0.52 3.80
N CYS A 213 10.89 0.86 2.52
CA CYS A 213 11.56 2.07 2.05
C CYS A 213 10.76 3.34 2.38
N PRO A 214 11.31 4.30 3.17
CA PRO A 214 10.60 5.52 3.54
C PRO A 214 10.22 6.41 2.37
N GLU A 215 10.98 6.38 1.27
CA GLU A 215 10.69 7.15 0.06
C GLU A 215 9.38 6.71 -0.62
N GLU A 216 9.02 5.42 -0.46
CA GLU A 216 7.78 4.85 -0.97
C GLU A 216 6.58 5.09 -0.02
N ASN A 217 6.86 5.43 1.23
CA ASN A 217 5.93 5.58 2.34
C ASN A 217 5.70 7.06 2.67
N ASP A 218 6.25 7.55 3.77
CA ASP A 218 6.13 8.96 4.18
C ASP A 218 6.60 9.93 3.10
N GLY A 219 7.60 9.57 2.29
CA GLY A 219 8.09 10.38 1.17
C GLY A 219 7.03 10.66 0.11
N MET A 220 6.11 9.72 -0.14
CA MET A 220 4.98 9.93 -1.05
C MET A 220 3.95 10.89 -0.46
N ILE A 221 3.66 10.77 0.82
CA ILE A 221 2.70 11.66 1.50
C ILE A 221 3.28 13.06 1.67
N GLU A 222 4.56 13.19 1.99
CA GLU A 222 5.26 14.48 2.00
C GLU A 222 5.17 15.18 0.63
N ARG A 223 5.33 14.42 -0.46
CA ARG A 223 5.18 14.93 -1.82
C ARG A 223 3.75 15.38 -2.11
N LEU A 224 2.74 14.66 -1.59
CA LEU A 224 1.34 15.05 -1.69
C LEU A 224 1.08 16.37 -0.95
N TYR A 225 1.61 16.53 0.26
CA TYR A 225 1.56 17.78 1.02
C TYR A 225 2.15 18.94 0.23
N LYS A 226 3.37 18.78 -0.26
CA LYS A 226 4.07 19.83 -1.03
C LYS A 226 3.32 20.24 -2.30
N LYS A 227 2.55 19.32 -2.89
CA LYS A 227 1.83 19.61 -4.14
C LYS A 227 0.44 20.20 -3.91
N PHE A 228 -0.34 19.63 -2.99
CA PHE A 228 -1.77 19.89 -2.87
C PHE A 228 -2.19 20.54 -1.54
N ASN A 229 -1.35 20.57 -0.51
CA ASN A 229 -1.73 21.03 0.84
C ASN A 229 -0.75 22.03 1.45
N LYS A 230 -0.22 22.94 0.64
CA LYS A 230 0.81 23.90 1.07
C LYS A 230 0.38 24.80 2.22
N ASP A 231 -0.89 25.16 2.28
CA ASP A 231 -1.52 26.02 3.29
C ASP A 231 -2.30 25.21 4.36
N GLY A 232 -2.29 23.88 4.27
CA GLY A 232 -3.02 23.01 5.19
C GLY A 232 -4.53 22.94 4.98
N SER A 233 -5.07 23.56 3.93
CA SER A 233 -6.52 23.67 3.69
C SER A 233 -7.11 22.59 2.80
N SER A 234 -6.28 21.79 2.10
CA SER A 234 -6.78 20.88 1.07
C SER A 234 -7.06 19.47 1.56
N PHE A 235 -6.37 19.00 2.60
CA PHE A 235 -6.64 17.71 3.23
C PHE A 235 -6.09 17.63 4.66
N THR A 236 -6.61 16.70 5.43
CA THR A 236 -6.11 16.33 6.76
C THR A 236 -5.81 14.84 6.84
N MET A 237 -4.95 14.45 7.79
CA MET A 237 -4.66 13.05 8.10
C MET A 237 -5.65 12.55 9.15
N LEU A 238 -6.11 11.30 9.00
CA LEU A 238 -6.95 10.64 9.99
C LEU A 238 -6.14 9.60 10.76
N GLU A 239 -6.48 9.42 12.04
CA GLU A 239 -5.97 8.31 12.84
C GLU A 239 -6.70 7.01 12.45
N PRO A 240 -6.02 5.85 12.45
CA PRO A 240 -6.66 4.57 12.18
C PRO A 240 -7.64 4.20 13.30
N ALA A 241 -8.86 3.87 12.91
CA ALA A 241 -9.92 3.43 13.80
C ALA A 241 -10.64 2.20 13.22
N PRO A 242 -9.96 1.03 13.11
CA PRO A 242 -10.59 -0.17 12.59
C PRO A 242 -11.63 -0.68 13.58
N ASP A 243 -12.69 -1.30 13.06
CA ASP A 243 -13.65 -2.03 13.90
C ASP A 243 -12.94 -3.22 14.56
N LEU A 244 -12.80 -3.15 15.89
CA LEU A 244 -12.07 -4.17 16.67
C LEU A 244 -12.76 -5.55 16.63
N ALA A 245 -14.08 -5.62 16.47
CA ALA A 245 -14.77 -6.89 16.31
C ALA A 245 -14.39 -7.56 14.97
N GLN A 246 -14.31 -6.79 13.89
CA GLN A 246 -13.85 -7.28 12.60
C GLN A 246 -12.36 -7.65 12.64
N VAL A 247 -11.52 -6.85 13.27
CA VAL A 247 -10.10 -7.19 13.44
C VAL A 247 -9.95 -8.51 14.18
N SER A 248 -10.65 -8.71 15.28
CA SER A 248 -10.61 -9.95 16.04
C SER A 248 -11.10 -11.18 15.25
N ALA A 249 -12.06 -10.98 14.35
CA ALA A 249 -12.58 -12.05 13.50
C ALA A 249 -11.62 -12.45 12.39
N PHE A 250 -10.93 -11.49 11.76
CA PHE A 250 -10.14 -11.73 10.56
C PHE A 250 -8.63 -11.65 10.77
N ALA A 251 -8.17 -11.04 11.84
CA ALA A 251 -6.76 -10.88 12.13
C ALA A 251 -6.44 -11.13 13.62
N PRO A 252 -6.86 -12.28 14.19
CA PRO A 252 -6.73 -12.54 15.62
C PRO A 252 -5.28 -12.67 16.09
N ALA A 253 -4.33 -12.93 15.18
CA ALA A 253 -2.91 -13.05 15.48
C ALA A 253 -2.20 -11.70 15.62
N LEU A 254 -2.84 -10.58 15.30
CA LEU A 254 -2.26 -9.26 15.44
C LEU A 254 -2.40 -8.74 16.87
N SER A 255 -1.30 -8.24 17.41
CA SER A 255 -1.33 -7.50 18.67
C SER A 255 -1.82 -6.08 18.45
N LEU A 256 -2.96 -5.70 19.03
CA LEU A 256 -3.50 -4.35 18.92
C LEU A 256 -3.07 -3.46 20.10
N PRO A 257 -2.79 -2.16 19.87
CA PRO A 257 -2.71 -1.45 18.59
C PRO A 257 -1.41 -1.78 17.85
N GLY A 258 -1.50 -2.57 16.77
CA GLY A 258 -0.35 -3.09 16.02
C GLY A 258 0.37 -2.08 15.11
N PHE A 259 0.17 -0.77 15.32
CA PHE A 259 0.70 0.27 14.45
C PHE A 259 1.88 1.00 15.07
N GLU A 260 2.97 1.10 14.35
CA GLU A 260 4.05 2.04 14.64
C GLU A 260 3.77 3.34 13.88
N LYS A 261 3.60 4.45 14.61
CA LYS A 261 3.34 5.76 14.00
C LYS A 261 4.59 6.26 13.28
N THR A 262 4.42 6.75 12.06
CA THR A 262 5.45 7.43 11.28
C THR A 262 5.15 8.94 11.23
N GLN A 263 5.85 9.70 10.39
CA GLN A 263 5.59 11.13 10.25
C GLN A 263 4.21 11.42 9.65
N TYR A 264 3.79 10.63 8.66
CA TYR A 264 2.55 10.86 7.89
C TYR A 264 1.63 9.65 7.83
N GLY A 265 1.92 8.59 8.56
CA GLY A 265 1.13 7.37 8.51
C GLY A 265 1.48 6.39 9.61
N TYR A 266 1.33 5.12 9.29
CA TYR A 266 1.49 4.00 10.22
C TYR A 266 2.15 2.82 9.52
N MET A 267 2.96 2.08 10.26
CA MET A 267 3.58 0.82 9.83
C MET A 267 3.06 -0.34 10.68
N ILE A 268 2.75 -1.44 10.02
CA ILE A 268 2.61 -2.77 10.63
C ILE A 268 3.90 -3.51 10.31
N MET A 269 4.72 -3.76 11.35
CA MET A 269 6.08 -4.27 11.16
C MET A 269 6.16 -5.76 11.52
N PRO A 270 6.73 -6.60 10.63
CA PRO A 270 6.69 -8.06 10.79
C PRO A 270 7.43 -8.58 12.01
N ASP A 271 8.50 -7.92 12.46
CA ASP A 271 9.24 -8.26 13.69
C ASP A 271 8.45 -7.99 14.97
N ARG A 272 7.34 -7.23 14.89
CA ARG A 272 6.44 -6.91 16.01
C ARG A 272 5.08 -7.58 15.89
N GLN A 273 4.76 -8.16 14.74
CA GLN A 273 3.42 -8.68 14.41
C GLN A 273 3.48 -10.13 13.88
N ASN A 274 4.31 -10.96 14.52
CA ASN A 274 4.41 -12.40 14.21
C ASN A 274 4.58 -12.68 12.70
N GLY A 275 5.40 -11.88 12.02
CA GLY A 275 5.66 -12.02 10.59
C GLY A 275 4.63 -11.33 9.67
N ALA A 276 3.57 -10.68 10.19
CA ALA A 276 2.61 -9.93 9.39
C ALA A 276 3.20 -8.65 8.80
N GLY A 277 2.93 -8.36 7.54
CA GLY A 277 3.45 -7.18 6.83
C GLY A 277 4.84 -7.43 6.21
N PRO A 278 5.63 -6.37 5.97
CA PRO A 278 5.36 -4.98 6.35
C PRO A 278 4.19 -4.39 5.58
N ILE A 279 3.44 -3.51 6.21
CA ILE A 279 2.46 -2.65 5.53
C ILE A 279 2.61 -1.24 6.08
N TYR A 280 2.87 -0.28 5.19
CA TYR A 280 2.67 1.13 5.45
C TYR A 280 1.27 1.54 5.00
N PHE A 281 0.61 2.41 5.75
CA PHE A 281 -0.61 3.07 5.29
C PHE A 281 -0.76 4.47 5.88
N SER A 282 -1.47 5.31 5.12
CA SER A 282 -1.79 6.69 5.46
C SER A 282 -3.23 6.98 5.05
N ILE A 283 -4.01 7.59 5.94
CA ILE A 283 -5.45 7.87 5.73
C ILE A 283 -5.62 9.36 5.55
N ILE A 284 -6.09 9.78 4.40
CA ILE A 284 -6.15 11.17 3.95
C ILE A 284 -7.60 11.54 3.71
N LYS A 285 -8.12 12.54 4.43
CA LYS A 285 -9.43 13.13 4.17
C LYS A 285 -9.27 14.42 3.37
N LYS A 286 -9.84 14.47 2.16
CA LYS A 286 -9.88 15.68 1.34
C LYS A 286 -10.90 16.66 1.94
N LEU A 287 -10.50 17.92 2.07
CA LEU A 287 -11.37 18.98 2.61
C LEU A 287 -12.15 19.65 1.48
N LYS A 288 -13.29 20.29 1.82
CA LYS A 288 -13.97 21.18 0.89
C LYS A 288 -13.10 22.41 0.67
N ALA A 289 -12.98 22.85 -0.58
CA ALA A 289 -12.45 24.18 -0.85
C ALA A 289 -13.38 25.22 -0.19
N LEU A 290 -12.77 26.14 0.55
CA LEU A 290 -13.46 27.28 1.17
C LEU A 290 -14.01 28.22 0.11
#